data_682b464f958fc8f572c646308a421ab4
#
_entry.id   682b464f958fc8f572c646308a421ab4
#
_cell.length_a   1.000
_cell.length_b   1.000
_cell.length_c   1.000
_cell.angle_alpha   90.00
_cell.angle_beta   90.00
_cell.angle_gamma   90.00
#
_symmetry.space_group_name_H-M   'P 1'
#
loop_
_entity.id
_entity.type
_entity.pdbx_description
1 polymer ?
#
loop_
_entity_poly.entity_id
_entity_poly.type
_entity_poly.pdbx_seq_one_letter_code
_entity_poly.pdbx_strand_id
1 'polypeptide(L)'
;MFLSRIIIIFLFLCVSVLNAAEPFVTFISADAKLPLVTPQNRSFSIWCDDAEHRGVLLAVRNLQTDFEKVTTVKPELSNIAGKEVRIIIGSFDKSPLIRQLVKTGKLDGKELRGKNEKYIITTLHAPLEGLQGDVLLIAGSDKRGTIYGIYELSKQIGISPWYWWLDVPPVKHQAIYIKEGVYTDGEPAVKYRGIFINDEWPCMGGWTTEKFGGFNSKMYVHVYELLLRLKANFLWPA
;
A
#
# COMPACT_ATOMS: atom_id res chain seq x y z
N MET A 1 -20.67 -65.88 -0.73
CA MET A 1 -19.50 -65.26 -0.10
C MET A 1 -19.19 -63.96 -0.84
N PHE A 2 -19.83 -62.87 -0.43
CA PHE A 2 -19.72 -61.54 -1.06
C PHE A 2 -18.60 -60.75 -0.39
N LEU A 3 -17.50 -60.52 -1.09
CA LEU A 3 -16.45 -59.60 -0.65
C LEU A 3 -16.90 -58.17 -0.93
N SER A 4 -17.27 -57.45 0.13
CA SER A 4 -17.52 -56.02 0.09
C SER A 4 -16.21 -55.27 -0.09
N ARG A 5 -15.99 -54.64 -1.24
CA ARG A 5 -14.85 -53.72 -1.45
C ARG A 5 -15.20 -52.35 -0.86
N ILE A 6 -14.61 -52.05 0.27
CA ILE A 6 -14.66 -50.68 0.85
C ILE A 6 -13.68 -49.82 0.06
N ILE A 7 -14.22 -48.93 -0.76
CA ILE A 7 -13.44 -47.88 -1.43
C ILE A 7 -13.29 -46.74 -0.41
N ILE A 8 -12.07 -46.64 0.17
CA ILE A 8 -11.69 -45.49 0.98
C ILE A 8 -11.34 -44.35 0.01
N ILE A 9 -12.26 -43.40 -0.12
CA ILE A 9 -12.02 -42.14 -0.83
C ILE A 9 -11.19 -41.27 0.12
N PHE A 10 -9.87 -41.16 -0.11
CA PHE A 10 -9.05 -40.15 0.49
C PHE A 10 -9.44 -38.80 -0.11
N LEU A 11 -10.25 -38.04 0.59
CA LEU A 11 -10.45 -36.62 0.32
C LEU A 11 -9.15 -35.90 0.66
N PHE A 12 -8.29 -35.68 -0.32
CA PHE A 12 -7.19 -34.71 -0.17
C PHE A 12 -7.82 -33.32 -0.06
N LEU A 13 -8.04 -32.87 1.16
CA LEU A 13 -8.28 -31.47 1.43
C LEU A 13 -6.96 -30.74 1.10
N CYS A 14 -6.84 -30.21 -0.12
CA CYS A 14 -5.85 -29.18 -0.42
C CYS A 14 -6.23 -27.97 0.42
N VAL A 15 -5.69 -27.90 1.63
CA VAL A 15 -5.60 -26.66 2.38
C VAL A 15 -4.61 -25.81 1.61
N SER A 16 -5.09 -25.01 0.67
CA SER A 16 -4.35 -23.86 0.16
C SER A 16 -4.10 -22.98 1.36
N VAL A 17 -2.90 -23.07 1.92
CA VAL A 17 -2.40 -22.09 2.86
C VAL A 17 -2.39 -20.79 2.07
N LEU A 18 -3.42 -19.96 2.28
CA LEU A 18 -3.37 -18.56 1.87
C LEU A 18 -2.21 -17.97 2.65
N ASN A 19 -1.02 -17.94 2.02
CA ASN A 19 0.09 -17.14 2.50
C ASN A 19 -0.36 -15.68 2.38
N ALA A 20 -1.04 -15.19 3.41
CA ALA A 20 -1.11 -13.76 3.63
C ALA A 20 0.36 -13.30 3.74
N ALA A 21 0.78 -12.35 2.89
CA ALA A 21 2.12 -11.81 2.97
C ALA A 21 2.41 -11.43 4.43
N GLU A 22 3.54 -11.93 4.96
CA GLU A 22 3.90 -11.64 6.35
C GLU A 22 3.94 -10.12 6.57
N PRO A 23 3.45 -9.62 7.70
CA PRO A 23 3.46 -8.21 7.98
C PRO A 23 4.91 -7.71 8.08
N PHE A 24 5.25 -6.69 7.29
CA PHE A 24 6.55 -6.00 7.36
C PHE A 24 6.55 -4.87 8.40
N VAL A 25 5.39 -4.42 8.85
CA VAL A 25 5.25 -3.49 9.97
C VAL A 25 5.19 -4.26 11.27
N THR A 26 5.89 -3.75 12.29
CA THR A 26 5.82 -4.24 13.67
C THR A 26 5.73 -3.07 14.64
N PHE A 27 5.14 -3.31 15.79
CA PHE A 27 5.04 -2.33 16.87
C PHE A 27 5.97 -2.70 18.04
N ILE A 28 6.79 -3.75 17.85
CA ILE A 28 7.75 -4.27 18.83
C ILE A 28 9.16 -3.98 18.32
N SER A 29 9.97 -3.28 19.12
CA SER A 29 11.32 -2.85 18.73
C SER A 29 12.30 -4.02 18.54
N ALA A 30 12.10 -5.16 19.20
CA ALA A 30 12.97 -6.33 19.08
C ALA A 30 13.04 -6.92 17.66
N ASP A 31 11.96 -6.76 16.88
CA ASP A 31 11.86 -7.27 15.51
C ASP A 31 12.19 -6.19 14.46
N ALA A 32 12.70 -5.05 14.91
CA ALA A 32 12.85 -3.86 14.07
C ALA A 32 14.17 -3.82 13.31
N LYS A 33 14.10 -3.55 11.99
CA LYS A 33 15.24 -3.10 11.19
C LYS A 33 15.30 -1.58 11.11
N LEU A 34 14.16 -0.93 10.91
CA LEU A 34 14.05 0.50 10.72
C LEU A 34 12.96 1.08 11.63
N PRO A 35 13.29 1.93 12.61
CA PRO A 35 12.30 2.73 13.34
C PRO A 35 11.79 3.88 12.46
N LEU A 36 10.47 3.93 12.21
CA LEU A 36 9.83 5.07 11.53
C LEU A 36 9.34 6.10 12.54
N VAL A 37 8.62 5.66 13.57
CA VAL A 37 8.13 6.49 14.68
C VAL A 37 8.47 5.81 15.98
N THR A 38 9.03 6.54 16.92
CA THR A 38 9.26 6.08 18.30
C THR A 38 8.90 7.19 19.29
N PRO A 39 8.74 6.90 20.59
CA PRO A 39 8.54 7.95 21.58
C PRO A 39 9.66 8.99 21.60
N GLN A 40 10.90 8.60 21.24
CA GLN A 40 12.08 9.47 21.23
C GLN A 40 12.30 10.18 19.88
N ASN A 41 11.78 9.64 18.78
CA ASN A 41 11.87 10.23 17.46
C ASN A 41 10.51 10.26 16.80
N ARG A 42 9.94 11.46 16.71
CA ARG A 42 8.61 11.72 16.18
C ARG A 42 8.63 12.57 14.92
N SER A 43 9.77 12.64 14.23
CA SER A 43 9.93 13.39 12.98
C SER A 43 10.64 12.56 11.95
N PHE A 44 10.10 12.53 10.72
CA PHE A 44 10.74 11.95 9.55
C PHE A 44 10.10 12.50 8.27
N SER A 45 10.77 12.28 7.13
CA SER A 45 10.28 12.70 5.83
C SER A 45 10.03 11.52 4.90
N ILE A 46 9.04 11.70 4.01
CA ILE A 46 8.75 10.83 2.88
C ILE A 46 9.28 11.52 1.62
N TRP A 47 10.20 10.88 0.92
CA TRP A 47 10.73 11.38 -0.34
C TRP A 47 9.96 10.77 -1.52
N CYS A 48 9.29 11.63 -2.27
CA CYS A 48 8.65 11.31 -3.54
C CYS A 48 8.96 12.46 -4.52
N ASP A 49 9.38 12.13 -5.74
CA ASP A 49 9.68 13.13 -6.77
C ASP A 49 8.41 13.88 -7.20
N ASP A 50 8.47 15.21 -7.32
CA ASP A 50 7.34 16.03 -7.75
C ASP A 50 6.89 15.73 -9.19
N ALA A 51 7.79 15.17 -10.02
CA ALA A 51 7.48 14.73 -11.37
C ALA A 51 6.71 13.40 -11.43
N GLU A 52 6.46 12.76 -10.28
CA GLU A 52 5.74 11.48 -10.20
C GLU A 52 4.28 11.60 -10.71
N HIS A 53 3.63 10.49 -10.97
CA HIS A 53 2.22 10.46 -11.36
C HIS A 53 1.34 11.16 -10.31
N ARG A 54 0.41 12.02 -10.74
CA ARG A 54 -0.49 12.75 -9.83
C ARG A 54 -1.25 11.84 -8.85
N GLY A 55 -1.63 10.63 -9.30
CA GLY A 55 -2.27 9.63 -8.43
C GLY A 55 -1.34 9.09 -7.35
N VAL A 56 -0.03 8.94 -7.64
CA VAL A 56 0.98 8.56 -6.64
C VAL A 56 1.17 9.67 -5.63
N LEU A 57 1.31 10.92 -6.08
CA LEU A 57 1.43 12.09 -5.19
C LEU A 57 0.21 12.23 -4.26
N LEU A 58 -1.00 11.94 -4.76
CA LEU A 58 -2.21 11.92 -3.94
C LEU A 58 -2.14 10.81 -2.88
N ALA A 59 -1.75 9.60 -3.26
CA ALA A 59 -1.61 8.48 -2.33
C ALA A 59 -0.54 8.74 -1.26
N VAL A 60 0.56 9.43 -1.60
CA VAL A 60 1.59 9.87 -0.65
C VAL A 60 1.02 10.84 0.39
N ARG A 61 0.18 11.79 -0.03
CA ARG A 61 -0.52 12.71 0.89
C ARG A 61 -1.51 11.97 1.80
N ASN A 62 -2.19 10.96 1.26
CA ASN A 62 -3.07 10.11 2.08
C ASN A 62 -2.23 9.34 3.12
N LEU A 63 -1.08 8.78 2.73
CA LEU A 63 -0.17 8.11 3.66
C LEU A 63 0.32 9.05 4.78
N GLN A 64 0.67 10.29 4.44
CA GLN A 64 1.03 11.33 5.42
C GLN A 64 -0.09 11.54 6.46
N THR A 65 -1.33 11.66 5.99
CA THR A 65 -2.52 11.78 6.84
C THR A 65 -2.79 10.50 7.64
N ASP A 66 -2.53 9.35 7.06
CA ASP A 66 -2.71 8.05 7.71
C ASP A 66 -1.72 7.88 8.88
N PHE A 67 -0.45 8.28 8.71
CA PHE A 67 0.50 8.34 9.82
C PHE A 67 0.03 9.27 10.94
N GLU A 68 -0.45 10.46 10.59
CA GLU A 68 -0.98 11.42 11.56
C GLU A 68 -2.18 10.84 12.33
N LYS A 69 -3.10 10.15 11.65
CA LYS A 69 -4.24 9.47 12.28
C LYS A 69 -3.81 8.36 13.23
N VAL A 70 -2.77 7.60 12.91
CA VAL A 70 -2.30 6.45 13.71
C VAL A 70 -1.41 6.87 14.86
N THR A 71 -0.47 7.81 14.63
CA THR A 71 0.61 8.12 15.59
C THR A 71 0.60 9.53 16.15
N THR A 72 -0.27 10.42 15.62
CA THR A 72 -0.21 11.88 15.81
C THR A 72 1.05 12.54 15.23
N VAL A 73 1.87 11.80 14.48
CA VAL A 73 3.04 12.32 13.74
C VAL A 73 2.66 12.47 12.28
N LYS A 74 2.81 13.67 11.75
CA LYS A 74 2.65 13.97 10.34
C LYS A 74 4.01 14.06 9.68
N PRO A 75 4.45 13.05 8.90
CA PRO A 75 5.75 13.13 8.24
C PRO A 75 5.78 14.27 7.23
N GLU A 76 6.94 14.88 7.04
CA GLU A 76 7.13 15.89 6.01
C GLU A 76 7.25 15.25 4.63
N LEU A 77 6.78 15.95 3.59
CA LEU A 77 7.01 15.54 2.21
C LEU A 77 8.26 16.24 1.68
N SER A 78 9.17 15.48 1.08
CA SER A 78 10.41 15.97 0.49
C SER A 78 10.55 15.50 -0.94
N ASN A 79 11.23 16.26 -1.77
CA ASN A 79 11.65 15.89 -3.13
C ASN A 79 13.18 15.84 -3.26
N ILE A 80 13.89 15.94 -2.14
CA ILE A 80 15.36 15.90 -2.07
C ILE A 80 15.86 14.95 -0.98
N ALA A 81 17.08 14.48 -1.13
CA ALA A 81 17.77 13.72 -0.10
C ALA A 81 17.96 14.56 1.18
N GLY A 82 17.86 13.92 2.33
CA GLY A 82 18.07 14.53 3.63
C GLY A 82 18.17 13.50 4.75
N LYS A 83 18.72 13.90 5.87
CA LYS A 83 18.95 13.03 7.04
C LYS A 83 17.65 12.49 7.64
N GLU A 84 16.56 13.23 7.47
CA GLU A 84 15.24 12.89 8.04
C GLU A 84 14.42 11.97 7.12
N VAL A 85 14.88 11.71 5.88
CA VAL A 85 14.18 10.81 4.97
C VAL A 85 14.24 9.38 5.53
N ARG A 86 13.05 8.79 5.74
CA ARG A 86 12.89 7.40 6.18
C ARG A 86 12.08 6.55 5.20
N ILE A 87 11.35 7.18 4.29
CA ILE A 87 10.58 6.48 3.26
C ILE A 87 10.88 7.10 1.90
N ILE A 88 11.16 6.26 0.92
CA ILE A 88 11.33 6.63 -0.50
C ILE A 88 10.20 5.97 -1.28
N ILE A 89 9.52 6.75 -2.13
CA ILE A 89 8.39 6.26 -2.93
C ILE A 89 8.57 6.69 -4.38
N GLY A 90 8.34 5.75 -5.31
CA GLY A 90 8.31 6.08 -6.72
C GLY A 90 7.94 4.92 -7.63
N SER A 91 7.60 5.27 -8.89
CA SER A 91 7.31 4.29 -9.94
C SER A 91 8.53 4.05 -10.84
N PHE A 92 8.69 2.83 -11.31
CA PHE A 92 9.78 2.46 -12.21
C PHE A 92 9.65 3.16 -13.58
N ASP A 93 8.43 3.33 -14.07
CA ASP A 93 8.15 3.94 -15.36
C ASP A 93 8.41 5.45 -15.36
N LYS A 94 8.28 6.15 -14.25
CA LYS A 94 8.37 7.61 -14.23
C LYS A 94 9.44 8.19 -13.30
N SER A 95 9.70 7.61 -12.12
CA SER A 95 10.62 8.17 -11.15
C SER A 95 12.10 8.06 -11.59
N PRO A 96 12.85 9.17 -11.75
CA PRO A 96 14.29 9.14 -11.95
C PRO A 96 15.03 8.47 -10.80
N LEU A 97 14.53 8.67 -9.57
CA LEU A 97 15.09 8.12 -8.35
C LEU A 97 15.07 6.59 -8.37
N ILE A 98 13.92 5.97 -8.71
CA ILE A 98 13.81 4.52 -8.81
C ILE A 98 14.73 3.97 -9.91
N ARG A 99 14.81 4.64 -11.06
CA ARG A 99 15.73 4.24 -12.11
C ARG A 99 17.20 4.35 -11.70
N GLN A 100 17.56 5.36 -10.90
CA GLN A 100 18.90 5.49 -10.33
C GLN A 100 19.23 4.33 -9.38
N LEU A 101 18.32 3.95 -8.49
CA LEU A 101 18.50 2.81 -7.60
C LEU A 101 18.71 1.50 -8.37
N VAL A 102 17.99 1.31 -9.47
CA VAL A 102 18.18 0.17 -10.36
C VAL A 102 19.55 0.23 -11.07
N LYS A 103 19.93 1.39 -11.60
CA LYS A 103 21.22 1.57 -12.29
C LYS A 103 22.40 1.33 -11.38
N THR A 104 22.29 1.67 -10.10
CA THR A 104 23.35 1.47 -9.09
C THR A 104 23.32 0.09 -8.43
N GLY A 105 22.40 -0.80 -8.85
CA GLY A 105 22.28 -2.16 -8.30
C GLY A 105 21.70 -2.23 -6.89
N LYS A 106 21.13 -1.14 -6.40
CA LYS A 106 20.47 -1.07 -5.08
C LYS A 106 19.05 -1.66 -5.09
N LEU A 107 18.45 -1.75 -6.29
CA LEU A 107 17.14 -2.36 -6.53
C LEU A 107 17.24 -3.27 -7.77
N ASP A 108 16.74 -4.50 -7.69
CA ASP A 108 16.65 -5.37 -8.88
C ASP A 108 15.52 -4.90 -9.80
N GLY A 109 15.90 -4.29 -10.91
CA GLY A 109 14.94 -3.78 -11.88
C GLY A 109 14.15 -4.86 -12.63
N LYS A 110 14.59 -6.14 -12.60
CA LYS A 110 13.86 -7.26 -13.23
C LYS A 110 12.52 -7.50 -12.54
N GLU A 111 12.47 -7.22 -11.25
CA GLU A 111 11.28 -7.38 -10.43
C GLU A 111 10.16 -6.38 -10.77
N LEU A 112 10.48 -5.27 -11.45
CA LEU A 112 9.53 -4.21 -11.80
C LEU A 112 9.35 -4.04 -13.32
N ARG A 113 10.40 -4.27 -14.10
CA ARG A 113 10.39 -4.01 -15.55
C ARG A 113 9.40 -4.93 -16.27
N GLY A 114 8.47 -4.32 -17.02
CA GLY A 114 7.46 -5.03 -17.79
C GLY A 114 6.39 -5.72 -16.94
N LYS A 115 6.37 -5.45 -15.64
CA LYS A 115 5.35 -5.94 -14.73
C LYS A 115 4.17 -4.98 -14.66
N ASN A 116 2.98 -5.51 -14.37
CA ASN A 116 1.77 -4.72 -14.24
C ASN A 116 1.32 -4.69 -12.78
N GLU A 117 1.07 -3.48 -12.29
CA GLU A 117 0.48 -3.25 -10.96
C GLU A 117 1.23 -3.96 -9.81
N LYS A 118 2.51 -4.30 -10.03
CA LYS A 118 3.40 -4.90 -9.04
C LYS A 118 4.08 -3.82 -8.22
N TYR A 119 4.33 -4.09 -6.94
CA TYR A 119 5.16 -3.28 -6.06
C TYR A 119 6.18 -4.11 -5.31
N ILE A 120 7.21 -3.45 -4.83
CA ILE A 120 8.19 -3.97 -3.88
C ILE A 120 8.26 -2.99 -2.72
N ILE A 121 8.25 -3.52 -1.51
CA ILE A 121 8.53 -2.81 -0.26
C ILE A 121 9.75 -3.49 0.37
N THR A 122 10.82 -2.71 0.61
CA THR A 122 12.05 -3.24 1.21
C THR A 122 12.82 -2.16 1.95
N THR A 123 13.73 -2.55 2.83
CA THR A 123 14.65 -1.62 3.49
C THR A 123 15.97 -1.56 2.72
N LEU A 124 16.52 -0.34 2.56
CA LEU A 124 17.81 -0.11 1.94
C LEU A 124 18.70 0.70 2.90
N HIS A 125 19.99 0.34 2.99
CA HIS A 125 20.96 1.09 3.78
C HIS A 125 21.65 2.15 2.94
N ALA A 126 21.56 3.44 3.36
CA ALA A 126 22.19 4.58 2.72
C ALA A 126 22.20 4.47 1.17
N PRO A 127 21.02 4.31 0.52
CA PRO A 127 20.96 3.90 -0.89
C PRO A 127 21.45 4.97 -1.85
N LEU A 128 21.48 6.23 -1.43
CA LEU A 128 21.88 7.39 -2.24
C LEU A 128 22.70 8.37 -1.43
N GLU A 129 23.48 9.19 -2.11
CA GLU A 129 24.23 10.29 -1.48
C GLU A 129 23.28 11.25 -0.77
N GLY A 130 23.69 11.70 0.40
CA GLY A 130 22.89 12.58 1.28
C GLY A 130 21.90 11.85 2.20
N LEU A 131 21.65 10.55 2.00
CA LEU A 131 20.88 9.73 2.92
C LEU A 131 21.77 9.04 3.95
N GLN A 132 21.29 8.96 5.17
CA GLN A 132 22.00 8.30 6.27
C GLN A 132 21.14 7.21 6.90
N GLY A 133 21.76 6.02 7.12
CA GLY A 133 21.07 4.88 7.73
C GLY A 133 20.08 4.17 6.81
N ASP A 134 19.15 3.48 7.43
CA ASP A 134 18.16 2.67 6.72
C ASP A 134 16.94 3.51 6.31
N VAL A 135 16.41 3.21 5.14
CA VAL A 135 15.17 3.80 4.60
C VAL A 135 14.25 2.69 4.10
N LEU A 136 12.96 2.91 4.19
CA LEU A 136 11.94 2.07 3.54
C LEU A 136 11.77 2.53 2.10
N LEU A 137 11.95 1.61 1.15
CA LEU A 137 11.63 1.83 -0.26
C LEU A 137 10.27 1.25 -0.58
N ILE A 138 9.42 2.02 -1.24
CA ILE A 138 8.19 1.56 -1.92
C ILE A 138 8.35 1.86 -3.39
N ALA A 139 8.60 0.85 -4.20
CA ALA A 139 8.79 0.97 -5.63
C ALA A 139 7.72 0.18 -6.39
N GLY A 140 6.98 0.85 -7.26
CA GLY A 140 6.00 0.19 -8.14
C GLY A 140 6.51 0.02 -9.56
N SER A 141 6.04 -1.01 -10.27
CA SER A 141 6.31 -1.20 -11.69
C SER A 141 5.70 -0.08 -12.55
N ASP A 142 4.57 0.43 -12.11
CA ASP A 142 3.78 1.49 -12.73
C ASP A 142 3.05 2.33 -11.66
N LYS A 143 2.23 3.26 -12.12
CA LYS A 143 1.43 4.14 -11.27
C LYS A 143 0.60 3.37 -10.23
N ARG A 144 -0.10 2.30 -10.64
CA ARG A 144 -0.99 1.55 -9.74
C ARG A 144 -0.21 0.67 -8.78
N GLY A 145 0.83 -0.01 -9.24
CA GLY A 145 1.71 -0.77 -8.36
C GLY A 145 2.27 0.09 -7.23
N THR A 146 2.72 1.31 -7.56
CA THR A 146 3.20 2.26 -6.54
C THR A 146 2.12 2.63 -5.53
N ILE A 147 0.90 2.95 -6.00
CA ILE A 147 -0.25 3.29 -5.14
C ILE A 147 -0.61 2.11 -4.23
N TYR A 148 -0.59 0.88 -4.75
CA TYR A 148 -0.91 -0.31 -3.97
C TYR A 148 0.13 -0.58 -2.87
N GLY A 149 1.42 -0.37 -3.15
CA GLY A 149 2.47 -0.43 -2.14
C GLY A 149 2.31 0.62 -1.04
N ILE A 150 1.92 1.85 -1.40
CA ILE A 150 1.61 2.92 -0.44
C ILE A 150 0.45 2.51 0.47
N TYR A 151 -0.65 2.03 -0.10
CA TYR A 151 -1.81 1.64 0.69
C TYR A 151 -1.62 0.31 1.44
N GLU A 152 -0.69 -0.54 1.02
CA GLU A 152 -0.29 -1.69 1.84
C GLU A 152 0.41 -1.22 3.13
N LEU A 153 1.30 -0.24 3.04
CA LEU A 153 1.88 0.37 4.25
C LEU A 153 0.78 1.02 5.12
N SER A 154 -0.13 1.81 4.53
CA SER A 154 -1.26 2.39 5.25
C SER A 154 -2.07 1.35 6.02
N LYS A 155 -2.39 0.22 5.37
CA LYS A 155 -3.13 -0.88 5.99
C LYS A 155 -2.37 -1.47 7.17
N GLN A 156 -1.08 -1.75 6.99
CA GLN A 156 -0.27 -2.41 8.02
C GLN A 156 0.04 -1.50 9.21
N ILE A 157 0.09 -0.18 9.04
CA ILE A 157 0.22 0.74 10.18
C ILE A 157 -1.09 0.93 10.96
N GLY A 158 -2.24 0.42 10.48
CA GLY A 158 -3.49 0.42 11.23
C GLY A 158 -4.66 1.19 10.59
N ILE A 159 -4.62 1.47 9.28
CA ILE A 159 -5.73 2.09 8.55
C ILE A 159 -6.49 1.03 7.76
N SER A 160 -7.71 0.73 8.16
CA SER A 160 -8.60 -0.13 7.37
C SER A 160 -8.92 0.53 6.01
N PRO A 161 -8.94 -0.21 4.89
CA PRO A 161 -9.51 0.30 3.63
C PRO A 161 -10.92 0.86 3.78
N TRP A 162 -11.67 0.34 4.74
CA TRP A 162 -13.06 0.68 5.03
C TRP A 162 -13.22 1.81 6.05
N TYR A 163 -12.13 2.50 6.44
CA TYR A 163 -12.14 3.48 7.54
C TYR A 163 -13.21 4.56 7.37
N TRP A 164 -13.46 5.01 6.14
CA TRP A 164 -14.44 6.04 5.83
C TRP A 164 -15.84 5.45 5.58
N TRP A 165 -15.93 4.30 4.90
CA TRP A 165 -17.20 3.71 4.49
C TRP A 165 -17.96 3.03 5.63
N LEU A 166 -17.23 2.45 6.57
CA LEU A 166 -17.78 1.68 7.69
C LEU A 166 -17.40 2.29 9.04
N ASP A 167 -16.97 3.55 9.06
CA ASP A 167 -16.56 4.28 10.27
C ASP A 167 -15.56 3.49 11.14
N VAL A 168 -14.64 2.73 10.49
CA VAL A 168 -13.64 1.92 11.20
C VAL A 168 -12.55 2.85 11.75
N PRO A 169 -12.40 2.98 13.07
CA PRO A 169 -11.41 3.87 13.63
C PRO A 169 -9.98 3.39 13.35
N PRO A 170 -9.04 4.31 13.06
CA PRO A 170 -7.63 3.97 12.96
C PRO A 170 -7.09 3.38 14.27
N VAL A 171 -6.32 2.30 14.16
CA VAL A 171 -5.63 1.72 15.33
C VAL A 171 -4.49 2.65 15.73
N LYS A 172 -4.47 3.07 17.00
CA LYS A 172 -3.44 4.01 17.51
C LYS A 172 -2.20 3.26 17.97
N HIS A 173 -1.02 3.77 17.54
CA HIS A 173 0.27 3.23 17.94
C HIS A 173 1.22 4.37 18.36
N GLN A 174 2.02 4.14 19.39
CA GLN A 174 3.05 5.09 19.84
C GLN A 174 4.37 4.91 19.07
N ALA A 175 4.58 3.72 18.51
CA ALA A 175 5.77 3.38 17.75
C ALA A 175 5.40 2.55 16.52
N ILE A 176 6.13 2.73 15.43
CA ILE A 176 6.04 1.98 14.19
C ILE A 176 7.45 1.63 13.74
N TYR A 177 7.68 0.35 13.47
CA TYR A 177 8.94 -0.18 13.01
C TYR A 177 8.72 -1.01 11.75
N ILE A 178 9.75 -1.12 10.93
CA ILE A 178 9.78 -1.96 9.73
C ILE A 178 10.73 -3.15 9.98
N LYS A 179 10.27 -4.34 9.65
CA LYS A 179 11.10 -5.57 9.64
C LYS A 179 11.99 -5.59 8.40
N GLU A 180 13.10 -6.30 8.48
CA GLU A 180 13.92 -6.59 7.31
C GLU A 180 13.20 -7.55 6.36
N GLY A 181 13.35 -7.34 5.05
CA GLY A 181 12.80 -8.23 4.04
C GLY A 181 12.42 -7.52 2.75
N VAL A 182 11.94 -8.33 1.80
CA VAL A 182 11.35 -7.88 0.54
C VAL A 182 9.91 -8.34 0.49
N TYR A 183 8.99 -7.42 0.38
CA TYR A 183 7.55 -7.67 0.46
C TYR A 183 6.86 -7.24 -0.83
N THR A 184 6.02 -8.10 -1.37
CA THR A 184 5.29 -7.90 -2.62
C THR A 184 4.10 -8.86 -2.69
N ASP A 185 3.02 -8.46 -3.33
CA ASP A 185 1.93 -9.37 -3.70
C ASP A 185 2.15 -9.99 -5.09
N GLY A 186 3.22 -9.60 -5.78
CA GLY A 186 3.43 -9.98 -7.17
C GLY A 186 2.55 -9.19 -8.15
N GLU A 187 2.42 -9.71 -9.36
CA GLU A 187 1.47 -9.19 -10.36
C GLU A 187 0.08 -9.77 -10.06
N PRO A 188 -1.00 -8.98 -10.16
CA PRO A 188 -2.34 -9.51 -10.00
C PRO A 188 -2.68 -10.58 -11.05
N ALA A 189 -3.19 -11.72 -10.60
CA ALA A 189 -3.61 -12.80 -11.50
C ALA A 189 -4.80 -12.43 -12.39
N VAL A 190 -5.64 -11.48 -11.96
CA VAL A 190 -6.82 -11.01 -12.69
C VAL A 190 -6.62 -9.55 -13.10
N LYS A 191 -6.77 -9.28 -14.41
CA LYS A 191 -6.53 -7.95 -14.99
C LYS A 191 -7.49 -6.88 -14.45
N TYR A 192 -8.79 -7.18 -14.38
CA TYR A 192 -9.81 -6.22 -13.92
C TYR A 192 -10.37 -6.68 -12.58
N ARG A 193 -10.26 -5.81 -11.58
CA ARG A 193 -10.70 -6.03 -10.20
C ARG A 193 -11.45 -4.78 -9.78
N GLY A 194 -12.71 -4.91 -9.42
CA GLY A 194 -13.50 -3.73 -9.10
C GLY A 194 -14.90 -4.04 -8.60
N ILE A 195 -15.72 -3.03 -8.58
CA ILE A 195 -17.09 -3.10 -8.15
C ILE A 195 -18.03 -2.51 -9.21
N PHE A 196 -19.25 -2.98 -9.21
CA PHE A 196 -20.39 -2.35 -9.83
C PHE A 196 -21.11 -1.51 -8.78
N ILE A 197 -21.42 -0.25 -9.10
CA ILE A 197 -22.25 0.60 -8.25
C ILE A 197 -23.59 0.77 -8.95
N ASN A 198 -24.63 0.22 -8.34
CA ASN A 198 -26.00 0.47 -8.76
C ASN A 198 -26.48 1.80 -8.19
N ASP A 199 -26.85 2.75 -9.05
CA ASP A 199 -27.29 4.10 -8.68
C ASP A 199 -28.78 4.21 -8.41
N GLU A 200 -29.48 3.09 -8.24
CA GLU A 200 -30.91 3.02 -8.04
C GLU A 200 -31.41 3.71 -6.75
N TRP A 201 -32.63 4.17 -6.84
CA TRP A 201 -33.42 4.70 -5.74
C TRP A 201 -34.23 3.57 -5.07
N PRO A 202 -34.50 3.68 -3.73
CA PRO A 202 -34.15 4.81 -2.84
C PRO A 202 -32.75 4.71 -2.21
N CYS A 203 -32.03 3.58 -2.37
CA CYS A 203 -30.81 3.27 -1.62
C CYS A 203 -29.65 4.23 -1.92
N MET A 204 -28.82 3.89 -2.92
CA MET A 204 -27.60 4.66 -3.22
C MET A 204 -27.92 6.07 -3.71
N GLY A 205 -28.96 6.23 -4.53
CA GLY A 205 -29.42 7.52 -5.02
C GLY A 205 -29.88 8.46 -3.90
N GLY A 206 -30.66 7.97 -2.94
CA GLY A 206 -31.08 8.73 -1.76
C GLY A 206 -29.91 9.17 -0.90
N TRP A 207 -29.03 8.22 -0.54
CA TRP A 207 -27.85 8.47 0.28
C TRP A 207 -26.87 9.47 -0.36
N THR A 208 -26.57 9.33 -1.65
CA THR A 208 -25.67 10.26 -2.34
C THR A 208 -26.26 11.65 -2.48
N THR A 209 -27.57 11.76 -2.70
CA THR A 209 -28.25 13.04 -2.77
C THR A 209 -28.22 13.76 -1.43
N GLU A 210 -28.47 13.06 -0.35
CA GLU A 210 -28.42 13.63 1.00
C GLU A 210 -27.00 14.09 1.37
N LYS A 211 -25.99 13.24 1.16
CA LYS A 211 -24.62 13.54 1.59
C LYS A 211 -23.83 14.46 0.65
N PHE A 212 -24.06 14.39 -0.66
CA PHE A 212 -23.22 15.04 -1.66
C PHE A 212 -24.01 15.89 -2.67
N GLY A 213 -25.34 15.89 -2.61
CA GLY A 213 -26.19 16.52 -3.60
C GLY A 213 -26.35 15.70 -4.88
N GLY A 214 -26.05 14.39 -4.85
CA GLY A 214 -26.17 13.45 -5.96
C GLY A 214 -24.85 12.75 -6.31
N PHE A 215 -24.86 11.96 -7.39
CA PHE A 215 -23.68 11.30 -7.94
C PHE A 215 -22.75 12.32 -8.60
N ASN A 216 -21.65 12.65 -7.93
CA ASN A 216 -20.69 13.65 -8.39
C ASN A 216 -19.26 13.32 -7.92
N SER A 217 -18.28 14.15 -8.30
CA SER A 217 -16.87 13.95 -7.98
C SER A 217 -16.58 13.89 -6.48
N LYS A 218 -17.38 14.57 -5.63
CA LYS A 218 -17.20 14.56 -4.17
C LYS A 218 -17.49 13.18 -3.59
N MET A 219 -18.45 12.46 -4.16
CA MET A 219 -18.78 11.09 -3.79
C MET A 219 -17.76 10.11 -4.38
N TYR A 220 -17.49 10.21 -5.68
CA TYR A 220 -16.62 9.26 -6.37
C TYR A 220 -15.17 9.27 -5.88
N VAL A 221 -14.68 10.36 -5.31
CA VAL A 221 -13.32 10.39 -4.72
C VAL A 221 -13.17 9.34 -3.61
N HIS A 222 -14.21 9.12 -2.80
CA HIS A 222 -14.21 8.10 -1.76
C HIS A 222 -14.31 6.68 -2.33
N VAL A 223 -15.06 6.50 -3.43
CA VAL A 223 -15.13 5.22 -4.15
C VAL A 223 -13.76 4.86 -4.74
N TYR A 224 -13.12 5.79 -5.43
CA TYR A 224 -11.80 5.55 -6.04
C TYR A 224 -10.72 5.29 -4.99
N GLU A 225 -10.74 6.00 -3.87
CA GLU A 225 -9.81 5.74 -2.77
C GLU A 225 -10.00 4.33 -2.21
N LEU A 226 -11.24 3.91 -1.94
CA LEU A 226 -11.55 2.56 -1.47
C LEU A 226 -11.03 1.49 -2.45
N LEU A 227 -11.33 1.65 -3.74
CA LEU A 227 -10.87 0.72 -4.77
C LEU A 227 -9.34 0.58 -4.76
N LEU A 228 -8.62 1.71 -4.72
CA LEU A 228 -7.15 1.70 -4.71
C LEU A 228 -6.59 1.09 -3.42
N ARG A 229 -7.19 1.35 -2.26
CA ARG A 229 -6.82 0.71 -0.97
C ARG A 229 -7.07 -0.79 -0.98
N LEU A 230 -8.06 -1.27 -1.73
CA LEU A 230 -8.36 -2.68 -1.96
C LEU A 230 -7.59 -3.29 -3.16
N LYS A 231 -6.63 -2.54 -3.75
CA LYS A 231 -5.85 -2.95 -4.93
C LYS A 231 -6.72 -3.28 -6.14
N ALA A 232 -7.83 -2.59 -6.28
CA ALA A 232 -8.73 -2.66 -7.42
C ALA A 232 -8.43 -1.57 -8.44
N ASN A 233 -8.86 -1.79 -9.70
CA ASN A 233 -8.53 -0.92 -10.82
C ASN A 233 -9.72 -0.65 -11.75
N PHE A 234 -10.91 -1.09 -11.37
CA PHE A 234 -12.11 -1.03 -12.21
C PHE A 234 -13.33 -0.57 -11.41
N LEU A 235 -14.07 0.34 -11.97
CA LEU A 235 -15.39 0.75 -11.49
C LEU A 235 -16.38 0.67 -12.65
N TRP A 236 -17.51 0.05 -12.40
CA TRP A 236 -18.64 0.03 -13.31
C TRP A 236 -19.78 0.84 -12.67
N PRO A 237 -20.00 2.10 -13.06
CA PRO A 237 -21.18 2.86 -12.70
C PRO A 237 -22.39 2.34 -13.49
N ALA A 238 -23.58 2.42 -12.92
CA ALA A 238 -24.83 2.12 -13.64
C ALA A 238 -25.21 3.25 -14.58
#